data_af7b8a5818f9be8b700b45a9ee6a8182
#
_entry.id   af7b8a5818f9be8b700b45a9ee6a8182
#
_cell.length_a   1.000
_cell.length_b   1.000
_cell.length_c   1.000
_cell.angle_alpha   90.00
_cell.angle_beta   90.00
_cell.angle_gamma   90.00
#
_symmetry.space_group_name_H-M   'P 1'
#
loop_
_entity.id
_entity.type
_entity.pdbx_description
1 polymer ?
#
loop_
_entity_poly.entity_id
_entity_poly.type
_entity_poly.pdbx_seq_one_letter_code
_entity_poly.pdbx_strand_id
1 'polypeptide(L)'
;MQLLRDMHIVHCDIKPENILLQNLHSPAIKLIDFGSACATTHQMHTYVQSRFYRSPEVLLGCSYGGAIDMWSLGAIVGELFLGLPLFPGESEYNQLFRIVQMRGRVPDSMISAGSLAHKFFTPPGSESSDSKATPPAAEAHSPLQAVAPSSQFRFKTEAEYCRELRCPPCRNTVSLTPLRA
;
A
#
# COMPACT_ATOMS: atom_id res chain seq x y z
N MET A 1 -14.59 5.42 -13.45
CA MET A 1 -14.77 5.21 -11.99
C MET A 1 -16.21 5.53 -11.54
N GLN A 2 -16.82 6.65 -11.97
CA GLN A 2 -18.20 6.97 -11.56
C GLN A 2 -19.19 5.87 -11.97
N LEU A 3 -19.13 5.39 -13.21
CA LEU A 3 -19.99 4.32 -13.69
C LEU A 3 -19.89 3.05 -12.83
N LEU A 4 -18.68 2.61 -12.46
CA LEU A 4 -18.49 1.45 -11.61
C LEU A 4 -19.12 1.65 -10.22
N ARG A 5 -18.96 2.83 -9.65
CA ARG A 5 -19.58 3.20 -8.37
C ARG A 5 -21.12 3.14 -8.46
N ASP A 6 -21.69 3.71 -9.52
CA ASP A 6 -23.15 3.76 -9.73
C ASP A 6 -23.73 2.36 -9.97
N MET A 7 -22.94 1.45 -10.53
CA MET A 7 -23.25 0.02 -10.69
C MET A 7 -22.91 -0.84 -9.47
N HIS A 8 -22.37 -0.25 -8.39
CA HIS A 8 -21.92 -0.96 -7.19
C HIS A 8 -20.86 -2.05 -7.47
N ILE A 9 -19.98 -1.81 -8.44
CA ILE A 9 -18.90 -2.70 -8.83
C ILE A 9 -17.56 -2.14 -8.37
N VAL A 10 -16.72 -3.00 -7.79
CA VAL A 10 -15.30 -2.77 -7.55
C VAL A 10 -14.53 -3.59 -8.56
N HIS A 11 -13.64 -2.96 -9.32
CA HIS A 11 -12.87 -3.64 -10.36
C HIS A 11 -11.80 -4.56 -9.79
N CYS A 12 -11.15 -4.14 -8.71
CA CYS A 12 -10.14 -4.88 -7.95
C CYS A 12 -8.81 -5.15 -8.67
N ASP A 13 -8.60 -4.70 -9.90
CA ASP A 13 -7.30 -4.81 -10.58
C ASP A 13 -7.06 -3.66 -11.58
N ILE A 14 -7.26 -2.43 -11.11
CA ILE A 14 -6.93 -1.23 -11.88
C ILE A 14 -5.40 -1.09 -11.95
N LYS A 15 -4.86 -1.16 -13.18
CA LYS A 15 -3.44 -1.01 -13.51
C LYS A 15 -3.29 -0.53 -14.95
N PRO A 16 -2.11 -0.03 -15.37
CA PRO A 16 -1.91 0.46 -16.74
C PRO A 16 -2.28 -0.57 -17.82
N GLU A 17 -1.97 -1.84 -17.60
CA GLU A 17 -2.24 -2.92 -18.55
C GLU A 17 -3.74 -3.16 -18.80
N ASN A 18 -4.58 -2.77 -17.84
CA ASN A 18 -6.03 -2.91 -17.91
C ASN A 18 -6.74 -1.63 -18.39
N ILE A 19 -5.98 -0.60 -18.80
CA ILE A 19 -6.51 0.66 -19.35
C ILE A 19 -6.05 0.79 -20.79
N LEU A 20 -6.94 0.54 -21.74
CA LEU A 20 -6.61 0.59 -23.16
C LEU A 20 -7.05 1.91 -23.78
N LEU A 21 -6.20 2.48 -24.63
CA LEU A 21 -6.59 3.56 -25.53
C LEU A 21 -7.51 3.00 -26.61
N GLN A 22 -8.60 3.69 -26.91
CA GLN A 22 -9.50 3.29 -27.99
C GLN A 22 -8.80 3.39 -29.37
N ASN A 23 -8.00 4.42 -29.56
CA ASN A 23 -7.11 4.60 -30.68
C ASN A 23 -6.02 5.62 -30.30
N LEU A 24 -4.96 5.73 -31.12
CA LEU A 24 -3.84 6.62 -30.84
C LEU A 24 -4.15 8.12 -30.99
N HIS A 25 -5.28 8.47 -31.60
CA HIS A 25 -5.67 9.86 -31.90
C HIS A 25 -6.77 10.37 -30.97
N SER A 26 -7.23 9.56 -30.02
CA SER A 26 -8.30 9.91 -29.09
C SER A 26 -7.86 9.65 -27.64
N PRO A 27 -8.16 10.57 -26.72
CA PRO A 27 -7.93 10.35 -25.30
C PRO A 27 -8.92 9.35 -24.68
N ALA A 28 -9.85 8.80 -25.48
CA ALA A 28 -10.83 7.85 -24.99
C ALA A 28 -10.16 6.53 -24.59
N ILE A 29 -10.47 6.07 -23.39
CA ILE A 29 -9.97 4.84 -22.81
C ILE A 29 -11.09 3.82 -22.61
N LYS A 30 -10.70 2.56 -22.57
CA LYS A 30 -11.54 1.43 -22.11
C LYS A 30 -10.86 0.70 -20.99
N LEU A 31 -11.60 0.43 -19.94
CA LEU A 31 -11.19 -0.45 -18.87
C LEU A 31 -11.54 -1.89 -19.27
N ILE A 32 -10.60 -2.82 -19.07
CA ILE A 32 -10.72 -4.22 -19.43
C ILE A 32 -10.38 -5.11 -18.23
N ASP A 33 -10.62 -6.41 -18.37
CA ASP A 33 -10.30 -7.45 -17.38
C ASP A 33 -11.05 -7.30 -16.05
N PHE A 34 -12.33 -7.65 -16.09
CA PHE A 34 -13.20 -7.70 -14.92
C PHE A 34 -13.14 -9.04 -14.18
N GLY A 35 -12.13 -9.88 -14.44
CA GLY A 35 -11.99 -11.20 -13.84
C GLY A 35 -11.87 -11.21 -12.30
N SER A 36 -11.38 -10.11 -11.72
CA SER A 36 -11.29 -9.91 -10.28
C SER A 36 -12.40 -9.03 -9.69
N ALA A 37 -13.32 -8.54 -10.53
CA ALA A 37 -14.34 -7.60 -10.11
C ALA A 37 -15.36 -8.25 -9.17
N CYS A 38 -15.86 -7.47 -8.21
CA CYS A 38 -16.89 -7.93 -7.29
C CYS A 38 -17.93 -6.83 -7.04
N ALA A 39 -19.09 -7.22 -6.52
CA ALA A 39 -20.05 -6.25 -6.01
C ALA A 39 -19.57 -5.67 -4.69
N THR A 40 -19.88 -4.39 -4.41
CA THR A 40 -19.52 -3.73 -3.16
C THR A 40 -20.11 -4.43 -1.93
N THR A 41 -21.21 -5.16 -2.09
CA THR A 41 -21.89 -5.92 -1.04
C THR A 41 -21.36 -7.34 -0.85
N HIS A 42 -20.52 -7.82 -1.77
CA HIS A 42 -20.03 -9.21 -1.77
C HIS A 42 -18.57 -9.28 -2.18
N GLN A 43 -17.68 -9.13 -1.20
CA GLN A 43 -16.24 -9.23 -1.39
C GLN A 43 -15.86 -10.72 -1.49
N MET A 44 -15.51 -11.18 -2.70
CA MET A 44 -15.18 -12.59 -2.95
C MET A 44 -13.75 -12.95 -2.57
N HIS A 45 -12.83 -11.99 -2.59
CA HIS A 45 -11.40 -12.24 -2.43
C HIS A 45 -10.76 -11.28 -1.45
N THR A 46 -9.91 -11.81 -0.57
CA THR A 46 -9.12 -10.99 0.36
C THR A 46 -7.81 -10.51 -0.26
N TYR A 47 -7.30 -11.20 -1.28
CA TYR A 47 -6.06 -10.88 -1.98
C TYR A 47 -6.38 -10.39 -3.40
N VAL A 48 -6.54 -9.09 -3.53
CA VAL A 48 -6.88 -8.40 -4.79
C VAL A 48 -5.87 -7.31 -5.09
N GLN A 49 -5.98 -6.70 -6.26
CA GLN A 49 -5.11 -5.68 -6.83
C GLN A 49 -3.69 -6.17 -7.15
N SER A 50 -3.14 -5.70 -8.23
CA SER A 50 -1.73 -5.87 -8.56
C SER A 50 -0.86 -5.09 -7.57
N ARG A 51 0.25 -5.67 -7.11
CA ARG A 51 1.00 -5.20 -5.93
C ARG A 51 1.33 -3.71 -5.95
N PHE A 52 1.85 -3.17 -7.03
CA PHE A 52 2.25 -1.75 -7.09
C PHE A 52 1.07 -0.78 -6.96
N TYR A 53 -0.15 -1.25 -7.23
CA TYR A 53 -1.39 -0.49 -7.19
C TYR A 53 -2.29 -0.89 -6.01
N ARG A 54 -1.80 -1.78 -5.13
CA ARG A 54 -2.57 -2.31 -4.00
C ARG A 54 -2.66 -1.29 -2.87
N SER A 55 -3.89 -1.09 -2.42
CA SER A 55 -4.21 -0.15 -1.34
C SER A 55 -3.78 -0.66 0.04
N PRO A 56 -3.55 0.23 1.02
CA PRO A 56 -3.23 -0.18 2.38
C PRO A 56 -4.34 -1.02 3.03
N GLU A 57 -5.61 -0.76 2.73
CA GLU A 57 -6.75 -1.54 3.24
C GLU A 57 -6.64 -3.00 2.85
N VAL A 58 -6.27 -3.28 1.60
CA VAL A 58 -6.10 -4.66 1.10
C VAL A 58 -4.86 -5.30 1.70
N LEU A 59 -3.74 -4.58 1.79
CA LEU A 59 -2.52 -5.07 2.44
C LEU A 59 -2.75 -5.48 3.90
N LEU A 60 -3.58 -4.71 4.60
CA LEU A 60 -3.90 -4.95 6.02
C LEU A 60 -5.03 -5.95 6.21
N GLY A 61 -5.70 -6.40 5.15
CA GLY A 61 -6.83 -7.32 5.25
C GLY A 61 -8.07 -6.69 5.88
N CYS A 62 -8.29 -5.40 5.63
CA CYS A 62 -9.54 -4.71 5.97
C CYS A 62 -10.63 -5.06 4.97
N SER A 63 -11.89 -4.83 5.36
CA SER A 63 -12.97 -4.76 4.37
C SER A 63 -12.74 -3.58 3.43
N TYR A 64 -13.07 -3.75 2.16
CA TYR A 64 -12.79 -2.75 1.13
C TYR A 64 -14.03 -2.44 0.27
N GLY A 65 -13.96 -1.42 -0.54
CA GLY A 65 -14.99 -1.03 -1.50
C GLY A 65 -14.34 -0.29 -2.68
N GLY A 66 -15.11 0.48 -3.42
CA GLY A 66 -14.62 1.20 -4.62
C GLY A 66 -13.47 2.19 -4.35
N ALA A 67 -13.18 2.51 -3.09
CA ALA A 67 -12.03 3.35 -2.73
C ALA A 67 -10.69 2.73 -3.11
N ILE A 68 -10.58 1.39 -3.10
CA ILE A 68 -9.35 0.70 -3.51
C ILE A 68 -9.01 0.95 -4.98
N ASP A 69 -10.03 1.03 -5.84
CA ASP A 69 -9.85 1.34 -7.26
C ASP A 69 -9.39 2.80 -7.47
N MET A 70 -9.85 3.72 -6.62
CA MET A 70 -9.38 5.11 -6.64
C MET A 70 -7.93 5.23 -6.17
N TRP A 71 -7.51 4.41 -5.20
CA TRP A 71 -6.10 4.29 -4.81
C TRP A 71 -5.24 3.86 -6.00
N SER A 72 -5.64 2.78 -6.68
CA SER A 72 -4.92 2.27 -7.87
C SER A 72 -4.84 3.33 -8.96
N LEU A 73 -5.94 4.04 -9.23
CA LEU A 73 -5.96 5.13 -10.20
C LEU A 73 -4.98 6.25 -9.80
N GLY A 74 -4.94 6.62 -8.53
CA GLY A 74 -3.99 7.60 -8.00
C GLY A 74 -2.53 7.18 -8.21
N ALA A 75 -2.22 5.91 -7.98
CA ALA A 75 -0.89 5.35 -8.23
C ALA A 75 -0.51 5.40 -9.72
N ILE A 76 -1.46 5.08 -10.62
CA ILE A 76 -1.26 5.17 -12.07
C ILE A 76 -1.01 6.61 -12.52
N VAL A 77 -1.78 7.58 -12.00
CA VAL A 77 -1.57 9.00 -12.34
C VAL A 77 -0.17 9.45 -11.90
N GLY A 78 0.28 9.03 -10.71
CA GLY A 78 1.66 9.27 -10.25
C GLY A 78 2.70 8.64 -11.18
N GLU A 79 2.48 7.41 -11.60
CA GLU A 79 3.36 6.69 -12.51
C GLU A 79 3.44 7.35 -13.88
N LEU A 80 2.32 7.77 -14.46
CA LEU A 80 2.28 8.48 -15.74
C LEU A 80 3.04 9.82 -15.69
N PHE A 81 3.03 10.48 -14.53
CA PHE A 81 3.77 11.72 -14.32
C PHE A 81 5.27 11.48 -14.14
N LEU A 82 5.66 10.44 -13.38
CA LEU A 82 7.05 10.15 -13.01
C LEU A 82 7.78 9.29 -14.05
N GLY A 83 7.04 8.53 -14.88
CA GLY A 83 7.61 7.53 -15.78
C GLY A 83 8.01 6.21 -15.09
N LEU A 84 7.72 6.04 -13.81
CA LEU A 84 8.01 4.87 -12.98
C LEU A 84 6.84 4.59 -12.04
N PRO A 85 6.60 3.31 -11.65
CA PRO A 85 5.62 2.99 -10.63
C PRO A 85 5.81 3.79 -9.34
N LEU A 86 4.72 4.33 -8.80
CA LEU A 86 4.76 5.18 -7.60
C LEU A 86 5.21 4.40 -6.36
N PHE A 87 4.76 3.15 -6.24
CA PHE A 87 5.08 2.26 -5.12
C PHE A 87 5.60 0.90 -5.64
N PRO A 88 6.85 0.79 -6.13
CA PRO A 88 7.40 -0.45 -6.69
C PRO A 88 7.86 -1.41 -5.58
N GLY A 89 6.94 -1.97 -4.83
CA GLY A 89 7.22 -2.88 -3.72
C GLY A 89 7.62 -4.28 -4.19
N GLU A 90 8.75 -4.80 -3.72
CA GLU A 90 9.22 -6.15 -4.03
C GLU A 90 8.45 -7.24 -3.25
N SER A 91 7.95 -6.88 -2.06
CA SER A 91 7.15 -7.72 -1.17
C SER A 91 5.96 -6.93 -0.63
N GLU A 92 5.02 -7.59 0.07
CA GLU A 92 3.92 -6.89 0.76
C GLU A 92 4.43 -5.94 1.84
N TYR A 93 5.45 -6.35 2.58
CA TYR A 93 6.11 -5.48 3.56
C TYR A 93 6.71 -4.25 2.90
N ASN A 94 7.51 -4.46 1.84
CA ASN A 94 8.16 -3.36 1.12
C ASN A 94 7.12 -2.43 0.46
N GLN A 95 6.02 -2.98 -0.03
CA GLN A 95 4.90 -2.20 -0.58
C GLN A 95 4.31 -1.27 0.49
N LEU A 96 3.94 -1.82 1.66
CA LEU A 96 3.38 -1.02 2.75
C LEU A 96 4.40 -0.03 3.31
N PHE A 97 5.67 -0.43 3.42
CA PHE A 97 6.76 0.45 3.84
C PHE A 97 6.89 1.69 2.94
N ARG A 98 6.89 1.50 1.60
CA ARG A 98 6.94 2.61 0.63
C ARG A 98 5.73 3.54 0.74
N ILE A 99 4.55 2.98 0.94
CA ILE A 99 3.33 3.75 1.17
C ILE A 99 3.46 4.60 2.43
N VAL A 100 3.91 4.01 3.54
CA VAL A 100 4.11 4.71 4.80
C VAL A 100 5.19 5.81 4.69
N GLN A 101 6.28 5.55 3.97
CA GLN A 101 7.31 6.56 3.73
C GLN A 101 6.77 7.78 2.98
N MET A 102 5.91 7.60 2.00
CA MET A 102 5.41 8.68 1.14
C MET A 102 4.16 9.35 1.69
N ARG A 103 3.22 8.57 2.25
CA ARG A 103 1.91 9.05 2.71
C ARG A 103 1.83 9.30 4.20
N GLY A 104 2.87 8.91 4.93
CA GLY A 104 2.85 8.95 6.37
C GLY A 104 2.20 7.70 6.97
N ARG A 105 1.97 7.77 8.27
CA ARG A 105 1.53 6.65 9.08
C ARG A 105 0.12 6.18 8.74
N VAL A 106 -0.09 4.87 8.79
CA VAL A 106 -1.42 4.25 8.70
C VAL A 106 -2.24 4.61 9.97
N PRO A 107 -3.50 5.01 9.83
CA PRO A 107 -4.38 5.27 10.97
C PRO A 107 -4.55 4.05 11.87
N ASP A 108 -4.53 4.25 13.19
CA ASP A 108 -4.67 3.16 14.18
C ASP A 108 -6.01 2.42 14.02
N SER A 109 -7.08 3.12 13.60
CA SER A 109 -8.37 2.50 13.30
C SER A 109 -8.30 1.48 12.17
N MET A 110 -7.49 1.75 11.13
CA MET A 110 -7.28 0.83 10.02
C MET A 110 -6.41 -0.36 10.47
N ILE A 111 -5.37 -0.11 11.28
CA ILE A 111 -4.53 -1.19 11.84
C ILE A 111 -5.37 -2.12 12.71
N SER A 112 -6.22 -1.58 13.57
CA SER A 112 -7.09 -2.36 14.46
C SER A 112 -8.16 -3.16 13.71
N ALA A 113 -8.64 -2.66 12.56
CA ALA A 113 -9.64 -3.34 11.74
C ALA A 113 -9.03 -4.41 10.81
N GLY A 114 -7.72 -4.33 10.55
CA GLY A 114 -7.04 -5.19 9.59
C GLY A 114 -6.70 -6.57 10.12
N SER A 115 -7.28 -7.63 9.54
CA SER A 115 -7.02 -9.02 9.93
C SER A 115 -5.56 -9.45 9.70
N LEU A 116 -4.85 -8.82 8.76
CA LEU A 116 -3.45 -9.06 8.42
C LEU A 116 -2.50 -8.02 9.04
N ALA A 117 -3.02 -7.04 9.77
CA ALA A 117 -2.21 -5.95 10.33
C ALA A 117 -1.11 -6.46 11.28
N HIS A 118 -1.37 -7.57 11.99
CA HIS A 118 -0.40 -8.22 12.87
C HIS A 118 0.90 -8.65 12.16
N LYS A 119 0.88 -8.85 10.84
CA LYS A 119 2.08 -9.14 10.05
C LYS A 119 3.03 -7.95 10.04
N PHE A 120 2.51 -6.73 10.00
CA PHE A 120 3.25 -5.48 9.77
C PHE A 120 3.43 -4.63 11.02
N PHE A 121 2.55 -4.77 11.99
CA PHE A 121 2.52 -3.92 13.17
C PHE A 121 2.61 -4.74 14.46
N THR A 122 3.27 -4.16 15.45
CA THR A 122 3.34 -4.66 16.82
C THR A 122 2.37 -3.87 17.68
N PRO A 123 1.48 -4.54 18.47
CA PRO A 123 0.56 -3.87 19.38
C PRO A 123 1.31 -3.17 20.51
N PRO A 124 0.68 -2.18 21.19
CA PRO A 124 1.26 -1.50 22.32
C PRO A 124 1.57 -2.47 23.46
N GLY A 125 2.70 -2.27 24.13
CA GLY A 125 3.10 -3.04 25.30
C GLY A 125 3.77 -4.40 25.02
N SER A 126 3.91 -4.82 23.77
CA SER A 126 4.72 -5.98 23.42
C SER A 126 6.18 -5.56 23.17
N GLU A 127 6.92 -5.27 24.22
CA GLU A 127 8.37 -5.12 24.11
C GLU A 127 8.98 -6.52 23.92
N SER A 128 9.55 -6.77 22.75
CA SER A 128 10.50 -7.85 22.59
C SER A 128 11.76 -7.51 23.39
N SER A 129 12.18 -8.40 24.27
CA SER A 129 13.32 -8.28 25.17
C SER A 129 14.70 -8.08 24.50
N ASP A 130 14.76 -7.81 23.23
CA ASP A 130 15.97 -7.63 22.41
C ASP A 130 16.24 -6.18 21.95
N SER A 131 15.55 -5.17 22.49
CA SER A 131 15.78 -3.77 22.13
C SER A 131 16.97 -3.14 22.86
N LYS A 132 18.17 -3.74 22.75
CA LYS A 132 19.47 -3.12 22.99
C LYS A 132 20.26 -2.96 21.68
N ALA A 133 19.60 -2.51 20.61
CA ALA A 133 20.28 -2.03 19.42
C ALA A 133 19.94 -0.55 19.30
N THR A 134 20.85 0.30 19.72
CA THR A 134 20.93 1.70 19.36
C THR A 134 20.80 1.80 17.84
N PRO A 135 19.87 2.57 17.29
CA PRO A 135 19.82 2.76 15.84
C PRO A 135 21.16 3.35 15.41
N PRO A 136 21.78 2.89 14.32
CA PRO A 136 22.95 3.57 13.78
C PRO A 136 22.56 5.01 13.48
N ALA A 137 23.37 5.93 13.98
CA ALA A 137 23.27 7.34 13.70
C ALA A 137 23.52 7.57 12.20
N ALA A 138 22.48 7.45 11.40
CA ALA A 138 22.43 7.85 10.01
C ALA A 138 21.27 8.84 9.87
N GLU A 139 21.66 10.10 9.99
CA GLU A 139 21.05 11.30 9.43
C GLU A 139 19.53 11.50 9.67
N ALA A 140 19.28 12.16 10.79
CA ALA A 140 18.07 12.89 11.10
C ALA A 140 17.80 13.98 10.05
N HIS A 141 17.07 13.66 8.98
CA HIS A 141 16.38 14.64 8.14
C HIS A 141 15.21 13.96 7.40
N SER A 142 14.29 13.40 8.19
CA SER A 142 12.97 13.05 7.66
C SER A 142 11.93 13.99 8.28
N PRO A 143 11.19 14.78 7.48
CA PRO A 143 10.16 15.68 8.00
C PRO A 143 8.95 14.96 8.62
N LEU A 144 8.99 13.64 8.72
CA LEU A 144 7.90 12.77 9.22
C LEU A 144 7.88 12.61 10.75
N GLN A 145 8.77 13.27 11.51
CA GLN A 145 8.76 13.22 12.98
C GLN A 145 7.96 14.36 13.64
N ALA A 146 7.29 15.21 12.87
CA ALA A 146 6.45 16.27 13.43
C ALA A 146 5.10 15.72 13.88
N VAL A 147 4.99 15.45 15.19
CA VAL A 147 3.76 15.52 16.00
C VAL A 147 2.56 14.74 15.45
N ALA A 148 2.61 13.41 15.56
CA ALA A 148 1.40 12.62 15.61
C ALA A 148 1.13 12.21 17.07
N PRO A 149 -0.13 12.22 17.55
CA PRO A 149 -0.47 11.68 18.87
C PRO A 149 0.07 10.27 19.00
N SER A 150 0.49 9.89 20.20
CA SER A 150 1.10 8.62 20.54
C SER A 150 0.28 7.45 19.95
N SER A 151 0.73 6.95 18.80
CA SER A 151 0.08 5.78 18.22
C SER A 151 0.33 4.57 19.11
N GLN A 152 -0.69 3.76 19.21
CA GLN A 152 -0.65 2.51 19.97
C GLN A 152 0.16 1.41 19.25
N PHE A 153 0.37 1.51 17.93
CA PHE A 153 1.01 0.47 17.12
C PHE A 153 2.37 0.94 16.59
N ARG A 154 3.34 0.04 16.56
CA ARG A 154 4.66 0.24 15.96
C ARG A 154 4.75 -0.57 14.66
N PHE A 155 5.23 0.06 13.59
CA PHE A 155 5.56 -0.64 12.35
C PHE A 155 6.80 -1.53 12.60
N LYS A 156 6.72 -2.82 12.27
CA LYS A 156 7.81 -3.77 12.43
C LYS A 156 8.99 -3.42 11.55
N THR A 157 10.19 -3.72 12.00
CA THR A 157 11.36 -3.72 11.13
C THR A 157 11.28 -4.86 10.13
N GLU A 158 11.98 -4.76 9.01
CA GLU A 158 12.05 -5.84 8.01
C GLU A 158 12.59 -7.13 8.63
N ALA A 159 13.57 -7.03 9.52
CA ALA A 159 14.14 -8.18 10.21
C ALA A 159 13.11 -8.91 11.10
N GLU A 160 12.25 -8.16 11.81
CA GLU A 160 11.15 -8.73 12.61
C GLU A 160 10.13 -9.43 11.70
N TYR A 161 9.71 -8.76 10.63
CA TYR A 161 8.79 -9.30 9.65
C TYR A 161 9.30 -10.61 9.02
N CYS A 162 10.55 -10.61 8.53
CA CYS A 162 11.15 -11.78 7.90
C CYS A 162 11.35 -12.95 8.89
N ARG A 163 11.69 -12.65 10.14
CA ARG A 163 11.84 -13.67 11.19
C ARG A 163 10.51 -14.37 11.48
N GLU A 164 9.43 -13.61 11.62
CA GLU A 164 8.11 -14.15 11.94
C GLU A 164 7.50 -14.95 10.78
N LEU A 165 7.65 -14.44 9.55
CA LEU A 165 7.07 -15.08 8.36
C LEU A 165 8.02 -16.07 7.67
N ARG A 166 9.24 -16.24 8.20
CA ARG A 166 10.29 -17.12 7.64
C ARG A 166 10.57 -16.82 6.16
N CYS A 167 10.57 -15.54 5.78
CA CYS A 167 10.85 -15.10 4.42
C CYS A 167 12.22 -14.42 4.33
N PRO A 168 12.90 -14.46 3.17
CA PRO A 168 14.14 -13.73 2.99
C PRO A 168 13.89 -12.21 2.97
N PRO A 169 14.86 -11.38 3.39
CA PRO A 169 14.77 -9.93 3.30
C PRO A 169 14.69 -9.49 1.83
N CYS A 170 14.07 -8.34 1.59
CA CYS A 170 14.02 -7.73 0.26
C CYS A 170 15.43 -7.35 -0.20
N ARG A 171 15.76 -7.63 -1.47
CA ARG A 171 17.12 -7.46 -1.98
C ARG A 171 17.53 -6.00 -2.21
N ASN A 172 16.59 -5.07 -2.33
CA ASN A 172 16.85 -3.65 -2.63
C ASN A 172 16.00 -2.72 -1.77
N THR A 173 16.56 -2.21 -0.69
CA THR A 173 16.09 -0.98 -0.05
C THR A 173 16.65 0.20 -0.83
N VAL A 174 16.10 0.52 -1.99
CA VAL A 174 16.36 1.82 -2.62
C VAL A 174 15.69 2.88 -1.77
N SER A 175 16.49 3.66 -1.06
CA SER A 175 16.05 4.86 -0.39
C SER A 175 15.53 5.84 -1.44
N LEU A 176 14.22 6.06 -1.47
CA LEU A 176 13.65 7.14 -2.28
C LEU A 176 14.05 8.46 -1.60
N THR A 177 14.96 9.18 -2.21
CA THR A 177 15.24 10.56 -1.80
C THR A 177 13.97 11.36 -2.01
N PRO A 178 13.44 12.08 -0.99
CA PRO A 178 12.26 12.91 -1.16
C PRO A 178 12.51 13.94 -2.26
N LEU A 179 11.60 14.05 -3.21
CA LEU A 179 11.60 15.16 -4.16
C LEU A 179 11.54 16.46 -3.35
N ARG A 180 12.58 17.27 -3.45
CA ARG A 180 12.56 18.63 -2.92
C ARG A 180 11.57 19.44 -3.76
N ALA A 181 10.56 20.00 -3.11
CA ALA A 181 9.70 21.03 -3.68
C ALA A 181 10.48 22.31 -3.90
#